data_6832ec0c72c345539f5447ed3b4eee53
#
_entry.id   6832ec0c72c345539f5447ed3b4eee53
#
_cell.length_a   1.000
_cell.length_b   1.000
_cell.length_c   1.000
_cell.angle_alpha   90.00
_cell.angle_beta   90.00
_cell.angle_gamma   90.00
#
_symmetry.space_group_name_H-M   'P 1'
#
loop_
_entity.id
_entity.type
_entity.pdbx_description
1 polymer ?
#
loop_
_entity_poly.entity_id
_entity_poly.type
_entity_poly.pdbx_seq_one_letter_code
_entity_poly.pdbx_strand_id
1 'polypeptide(L)'
;ATMCNWNDFNHGLLDEYLSKNFVDRIKYPMNAFPFLHSVLSPNNQLKLAKRFAANSFENKVLPTFQKPEPKPKRLRIGYFSPDFNDHPVAQMIEGVFKHHDRSKFEIFAYSFSQKTESNMHQKIKNTVDIFRDVKSVNPKDIARLARTDRLDIAVDLAGYTNNCKTQIFNERAAPIQINYLGYPGTMGADFIDYIIADKTLIPEAMESCYSEKLIFMPNSYQPTNNALVISKDIPSKNDLGLPENTFVFCAINQSYKIKPTEFYIWMRLLTAVQGSVLWLKSQNKSMISNLKKEAEQRGVDASRLIFAKRVPHEQYLAQFQQADLYLDTFNYNAGTTASDVLMAGLPIVTKTGGSYASRMAASLLSAADMKDLITNTPNEYEKLALDLATNPKKLRDVKERLQNNAKTTSIFDTKLYTLHLEQGYQQAYDNYYSDNIPQNIEVKICDRLNSMEANL
;
A
#
# COMPACT_ATOMS: atom_id res chain seq x y z
N ALA A 1 -17.17 1.09 10.56
CA ALA A 1 -16.53 1.39 9.27
C ALA A 1 -16.75 0.27 8.25
N THR A 2 -16.52 -1.01 8.60
CA THR A 2 -16.65 -2.14 7.66
C THR A 2 -18.06 -2.42 7.12
N MET A 3 -19.09 -1.89 7.77
CA MET A 3 -20.51 -2.10 7.40
C MET A 3 -21.09 -0.95 6.59
N CYS A 4 -20.38 0.14 6.36
CA CYS A 4 -20.87 1.36 5.72
C CYS A 4 -22.22 1.84 6.33
N ASN A 5 -22.39 1.68 7.64
CA ASN A 5 -23.50 2.25 8.38
C ASN A 5 -23.12 3.67 8.82
N TRP A 6 -23.77 4.66 8.26
CA TRP A 6 -23.47 6.08 8.51
C TRP A 6 -24.60 6.82 9.23
N ASN A 7 -25.72 6.15 9.53
CA ASN A 7 -26.91 6.77 10.14
C ASN A 7 -26.70 7.23 11.59
N ASP A 8 -25.83 6.53 12.34
CA ASP A 8 -25.61 6.80 13.77
C ASP A 8 -24.48 7.80 14.04
N PHE A 9 -23.83 8.27 12.98
CA PHE A 9 -22.74 9.23 13.09
C PHE A 9 -23.10 10.53 12.36
N ASN A 10 -23.27 11.58 13.14
CA ASN A 10 -23.16 12.93 12.60
C ASN A 10 -21.69 13.13 12.19
N HIS A 11 -21.37 12.75 10.92
CA HIS A 11 -19.98 12.66 10.43
C HIS A 11 -19.21 13.95 10.66
N GLY A 12 -19.86 15.11 10.58
CA GLY A 12 -19.25 16.38 10.90
C GLY A 12 -18.80 16.49 12.36
N LEU A 13 -19.59 15.98 13.30
CA LEU A 13 -19.24 15.99 14.73
C LEU A 13 -18.11 14.97 15.05
N LEU A 14 -18.11 13.81 14.40
CA LEU A 14 -17.05 12.83 14.61
C LEU A 14 -15.72 13.35 14.03
N ASP A 15 -15.75 13.90 12.83
CA ASP A 15 -14.58 14.48 12.17
C ASP A 15 -14.05 15.69 12.95
N GLU A 16 -14.93 16.52 13.47
CA GLU A 16 -14.59 17.64 14.36
C GLU A 16 -14.06 17.15 15.71
N TYR A 17 -14.67 16.10 16.29
CA TYR A 17 -14.22 15.48 17.52
C TYR A 17 -12.85 14.80 17.37
N LEU A 18 -12.64 14.10 16.25
CA LEU A 18 -11.35 13.49 15.91
C LEU A 18 -10.28 14.53 15.59
N SER A 19 -10.64 15.68 15.05
CA SER A 19 -9.70 16.77 14.69
C SER A 19 -9.26 17.60 15.87
N LYS A 20 -10.15 17.81 16.87
CA LYS A 20 -9.90 18.68 18.03
C LYS A 20 -9.65 17.87 19.30
N ASN A 21 -8.38 17.71 19.70
CA ASN A 21 -7.97 17.13 20.99
C ASN A 21 -8.33 15.67 21.23
N PHE A 22 -8.80 14.93 20.21
CA PHE A 22 -9.17 13.52 20.37
C PHE A 22 -7.99 12.69 20.88
N VAL A 23 -6.82 12.83 20.26
CA VAL A 23 -5.62 12.07 20.61
C VAL A 23 -5.23 12.31 22.06
N ASP A 24 -5.38 13.54 22.56
CA ASP A 24 -5.00 13.91 23.95
C ASP A 24 -5.96 13.33 25.01
N ARG A 25 -7.19 12.97 24.62
CA ARG A 25 -8.24 12.41 25.49
C ARG A 25 -8.29 10.89 25.51
N ILE A 26 -7.58 10.19 24.63
CA ILE A 26 -7.54 8.73 24.62
C ILE A 26 -6.86 8.24 25.90
N LYS A 27 -7.61 7.55 26.76
CA LYS A 27 -7.08 7.01 28.03
C LYS A 27 -6.36 5.67 27.86
N TYR A 28 -6.68 4.90 26.80
CA TYR A 28 -6.15 3.56 26.58
C TYR A 28 -5.38 3.49 25.25
N PRO A 29 -4.34 2.64 25.15
CA PRO A 29 -3.61 2.45 23.91
C PRO A 29 -4.55 1.86 22.85
N MET A 30 -4.76 2.60 21.77
CA MET A 30 -5.55 2.15 20.62
C MET A 30 -4.61 1.89 19.47
N ASN A 31 -4.76 0.73 18.80
CA ASN A 31 -4.00 0.43 17.59
C ASN A 31 -4.13 1.56 16.57
N ALA A 32 -3.02 2.03 16.04
CA ALA A 32 -3.00 3.18 15.11
C ALA A 32 -3.58 2.84 13.71
N PHE A 33 -3.58 1.57 13.30
CA PHE A 33 -4.03 1.16 11.96
C PHE A 33 -5.47 1.60 11.61
N PRO A 34 -6.50 1.43 12.48
CA PRO A 34 -7.86 1.88 12.18
C PRO A 34 -7.99 3.39 11.94
N PHE A 35 -7.02 4.19 12.37
CA PHE A 35 -7.07 5.64 12.19
C PHE A 35 -6.43 6.12 10.90
N LEU A 36 -5.73 5.27 10.16
CA LEU A 36 -5.18 5.61 8.85
C LEU A 36 -6.25 5.97 7.81
N HIS A 37 -7.47 5.44 7.97
CA HIS A 37 -8.61 5.77 7.10
C HIS A 37 -9.55 6.84 7.70
N SER A 38 -9.14 7.51 8.77
CA SER A 38 -9.86 8.64 9.37
C SER A 38 -9.39 9.97 8.80
N VAL A 39 -10.07 11.05 9.19
CA VAL A 39 -9.71 12.43 8.83
C VAL A 39 -8.62 13.04 9.72
N LEU A 40 -7.96 12.24 10.56
CA LEU A 40 -6.88 12.74 11.42
C LEU A 40 -5.76 13.36 10.59
N SER A 41 -5.32 14.55 11.00
CA SER A 41 -4.14 15.17 10.41
C SER A 41 -2.89 14.30 10.62
N PRO A 42 -1.87 14.42 9.75
CA PRO A 42 -0.61 13.66 9.88
C PRO A 42 0.04 13.81 11.27
N ASN A 43 0.04 15.03 11.82
CA ASN A 43 0.54 15.29 13.18
C ASN A 43 -0.23 14.51 14.24
N ASN A 44 -1.55 14.40 14.12
CA ASN A 44 -2.37 13.63 15.05
C ASN A 44 -2.17 12.12 14.84
N GLN A 45 -1.93 11.66 13.61
CA GLN A 45 -1.55 10.26 13.34
C GLN A 45 -0.20 9.93 13.99
N LEU A 46 0.80 10.81 13.91
CA LEU A 46 2.09 10.66 14.59
C LEU A 46 1.92 10.61 16.11
N LYS A 47 1.16 11.56 16.69
CA LYS A 47 0.88 11.56 18.14
C LYS A 47 0.23 10.26 18.60
N LEU A 48 -0.75 9.78 17.83
CA LEU A 48 -1.45 8.52 18.11
C LEU A 48 -0.50 7.32 18.04
N ALA A 49 0.32 7.25 17.00
CA ALA A 49 1.31 6.19 16.81
C ALA A 49 2.34 6.18 17.95
N LYS A 50 2.89 7.34 18.33
CA LYS A 50 3.79 7.48 19.49
C LYS A 50 3.16 7.01 20.79
N ARG A 51 1.90 7.38 21.06
CA ARG A 51 1.19 6.93 22.27
C ARG A 51 0.94 5.43 22.24
N PHE A 52 0.56 4.89 21.08
CA PHE A 52 0.38 3.45 20.93
C PHE A 52 1.71 2.71 21.16
N ALA A 53 2.80 3.14 20.55
CA ALA A 53 4.11 2.54 20.76
C ALA A 53 4.56 2.60 22.22
N ALA A 54 4.50 3.77 22.85
CA ALA A 54 4.92 3.95 24.26
C ALA A 54 4.10 3.11 25.27
N ASN A 55 2.83 2.83 24.97
CA ASN A 55 1.99 2.02 25.86
C ASN A 55 2.03 0.51 25.57
N SER A 56 2.42 0.13 24.33
CA SER A 56 2.39 -1.27 23.89
C SER A 56 3.74 -1.97 23.99
N PHE A 57 4.82 -1.19 24.04
CA PHE A 57 6.19 -1.71 24.02
C PHE A 57 6.98 -1.14 25.20
N GLU A 58 7.68 -2.01 25.87
CA GLU A 58 8.56 -1.63 26.99
C GLU A 58 9.83 -0.92 26.47
N ASN A 59 10.23 0.14 27.18
CA ASN A 59 11.56 0.69 27.00
C ASN A 59 12.60 -0.32 27.51
N LYS A 60 13.46 -0.80 26.63
CA LYS A 60 14.47 -1.81 26.95
C LYS A 60 15.88 -1.28 26.68
N VAL A 61 16.83 -1.83 27.42
CA VAL A 61 18.24 -1.71 27.04
C VAL A 61 18.43 -2.50 25.74
N LEU A 62 18.73 -1.79 24.66
CA LEU A 62 18.92 -2.41 23.36
C LEU A 62 20.23 -3.20 23.31
N PRO A 63 20.26 -4.33 22.58
CA PRO A 63 21.50 -5.08 22.38
C PRO A 63 22.52 -4.24 21.59
N THR A 64 23.77 -4.33 21.98
CA THR A 64 24.88 -3.74 21.23
C THR A 64 25.23 -4.65 20.05
N PHE A 65 25.33 -4.07 18.86
CA PHE A 65 25.76 -4.78 17.67
C PHE A 65 27.25 -4.48 17.40
N GLN A 66 28.03 -5.53 17.27
CA GLN A 66 29.42 -5.38 16.84
C GLN A 66 29.46 -5.23 15.31
N LYS A 67 30.12 -4.19 14.84
CA LYS A 67 30.34 -4.01 13.41
C LYS A 67 31.38 -5.04 12.94
N PRO A 68 31.09 -5.78 11.86
CA PRO A 68 32.06 -6.73 11.32
C PRO A 68 33.26 -6.00 10.70
N GLU A 69 34.47 -6.51 10.97
CA GLU A 69 35.68 -6.04 10.31
C GLU A 69 36.36 -7.22 9.59
N PRO A 70 36.56 -7.13 8.26
CA PRO A 70 36.22 -6.02 7.38
C PRO A 70 34.68 -5.90 7.15
N LYS A 71 34.27 -4.74 6.61
CA LYS A 71 32.86 -4.52 6.17
C LYS A 71 32.40 -5.67 5.29
N PRO A 72 31.18 -6.23 5.49
CA PRO A 72 30.72 -7.38 4.75
C PRO A 72 30.56 -7.05 3.26
N LYS A 73 30.94 -8.00 2.39
CA LYS A 73 30.73 -7.90 0.94
C LYS A 73 29.25 -8.08 0.56
N ARG A 74 28.51 -8.84 1.37
CA ARG A 74 27.07 -9.09 1.20
C ARG A 74 26.35 -8.66 2.46
N LEU A 75 25.31 -7.82 2.29
CA LEU A 75 24.42 -7.45 3.39
C LEU A 75 23.32 -8.50 3.59
N ARG A 76 23.04 -8.83 4.82
CA ARG A 76 21.97 -9.77 5.22
C ARG A 76 20.70 -9.01 5.52
N ILE A 77 19.70 -9.18 4.63
CA ILE A 77 18.42 -8.49 4.73
C ILE A 77 17.36 -9.49 5.17
N GLY A 78 16.74 -9.25 6.32
CA GLY A 78 15.64 -10.07 6.84
C GLY A 78 14.30 -9.38 6.62
N TYR A 79 13.38 -10.02 5.89
CA TYR A 79 12.01 -9.57 5.70
C TYR A 79 11.06 -10.34 6.62
N PHE A 80 10.25 -9.62 7.39
CA PHE A 80 9.36 -10.18 8.41
C PHE A 80 7.90 -9.95 8.04
N SER A 81 7.09 -11.02 7.96
CA SER A 81 5.68 -10.89 7.59
C SER A 81 4.77 -12.04 8.06
N PRO A 82 3.52 -11.73 8.48
CA PRO A 82 2.44 -12.72 8.60
C PRO A 82 1.85 -13.08 7.24
N ASP A 83 2.17 -12.32 6.20
CA ASP A 83 1.45 -12.27 4.92
C ASP A 83 2.20 -12.95 3.78
N PHE A 84 3.22 -13.76 4.07
CA PHE A 84 3.88 -14.62 3.07
C PHE A 84 2.96 -15.79 2.67
N ASN A 85 1.84 -15.45 2.05
CA ASN A 85 0.78 -16.31 1.54
C ASN A 85 0.04 -15.59 0.39
N ASP A 86 -1.14 -16.10 -0.04
CA ASP A 86 -1.95 -15.42 -1.07
C ASP A 86 -2.53 -14.08 -0.55
N HIS A 87 -1.63 -13.12 -0.35
CA HIS A 87 -1.89 -11.79 0.18
C HIS A 87 -1.23 -10.70 -0.70
N PRO A 88 -1.82 -9.49 -0.81
CA PRO A 88 -1.26 -8.39 -1.61
C PRO A 88 0.20 -8.06 -1.31
N VAL A 89 0.62 -8.06 -0.05
CA VAL A 89 2.03 -7.80 0.32
C VAL A 89 2.97 -8.82 -0.30
N ALA A 90 2.61 -10.10 -0.23
CA ALA A 90 3.42 -11.17 -0.84
C ALA A 90 3.49 -11.06 -2.36
N GLN A 91 2.36 -10.71 -3.00
CA GLN A 91 2.30 -10.50 -4.45
C GLN A 91 3.21 -9.37 -4.93
N MET A 92 3.30 -8.28 -4.16
CA MET A 92 4.17 -7.16 -4.47
C MET A 92 5.65 -7.47 -4.25
N ILE A 93 5.99 -8.09 -3.09
CA ILE A 93 7.39 -8.25 -2.68
C ILE A 93 8.08 -9.44 -3.37
N GLU A 94 7.34 -10.42 -3.88
CA GLU A 94 7.91 -11.62 -4.51
C GLU A 94 8.84 -11.28 -5.67
N GLY A 95 8.43 -10.34 -6.53
CA GLY A 95 9.29 -9.86 -7.61
C GLY A 95 10.58 -9.21 -7.13
N VAL A 96 10.55 -8.49 -6.00
CA VAL A 96 11.74 -7.92 -5.37
C VAL A 96 12.67 -9.02 -4.89
N PHE A 97 12.14 -10.05 -4.22
CA PHE A 97 12.95 -11.19 -3.79
C PHE A 97 13.68 -11.87 -4.95
N LYS A 98 13.01 -12.00 -6.10
CA LYS A 98 13.58 -12.59 -7.30
C LYS A 98 14.73 -11.75 -7.88
N HIS A 99 14.62 -10.41 -7.81
CA HIS A 99 15.53 -9.50 -8.50
C HIS A 99 16.68 -8.96 -7.63
N HIS A 100 16.72 -9.27 -6.33
CA HIS A 100 17.86 -8.91 -5.49
C HIS A 100 19.18 -9.44 -6.06
N ASP A 101 20.19 -8.58 -6.09
CA ASP A 101 21.58 -8.93 -6.49
C ASP A 101 22.22 -9.82 -5.42
N ARG A 102 22.23 -11.13 -5.66
CA ARG A 102 22.80 -12.13 -4.72
C ARG A 102 24.31 -12.03 -4.54
N SER A 103 24.99 -11.28 -5.38
CA SER A 103 26.42 -10.99 -5.17
C SER A 103 26.66 -9.98 -4.05
N LYS A 104 25.64 -9.14 -3.74
CA LYS A 104 25.71 -8.06 -2.74
C LYS A 104 24.78 -8.28 -1.55
N PHE A 105 23.72 -9.07 -1.72
CA PHE A 105 22.66 -9.25 -0.72
C PHE A 105 22.39 -10.73 -0.46
N GLU A 106 22.19 -11.08 0.79
CA GLU A 106 21.69 -12.39 1.24
C GLU A 106 20.33 -12.19 1.86
N ILE A 107 19.28 -12.84 1.30
CA ILE A 107 17.90 -12.54 1.60
C ILE A 107 17.29 -13.61 2.49
N PHE A 108 16.82 -13.17 3.65
CA PHE A 108 16.10 -13.98 4.63
C PHE A 108 14.64 -13.61 4.64
N ALA A 109 13.74 -14.61 4.71
CA ALA A 109 12.33 -14.40 4.96
C ALA A 109 11.94 -15.06 6.29
N TYR A 110 11.45 -14.26 7.24
CA TYR A 110 10.89 -14.73 8.50
C TYR A 110 9.37 -14.75 8.39
N SER A 111 8.82 -15.92 8.13
CA SER A 111 7.39 -16.10 7.95
C SER A 111 6.71 -16.49 9.26
N PHE A 112 5.74 -15.71 9.68
CA PHE A 112 4.79 -16.08 10.73
C PHE A 112 3.36 -16.22 10.19
N SER A 113 3.25 -16.52 8.89
CA SER A 113 1.99 -16.81 8.21
C SER A 113 1.34 -18.09 8.76
N GLN A 114 0.01 -18.03 8.95
CA GLN A 114 -0.79 -19.20 9.31
C GLN A 114 -1.18 -20.04 8.08
N LYS A 115 -1.03 -19.53 6.85
CA LYS A 115 -1.43 -20.15 5.59
C LYS A 115 -0.21 -20.68 4.82
N THR A 116 0.41 -21.71 5.35
CA THR A 116 1.67 -22.27 4.81
C THR A 116 1.48 -23.11 3.54
N GLU A 117 0.24 -23.54 3.25
CA GLU A 117 -0.09 -24.38 2.09
C GLU A 117 -0.37 -23.57 0.81
N SER A 118 -0.34 -22.22 0.87
CA SER A 118 -0.62 -21.42 -0.31
C SER A 118 0.52 -21.47 -1.32
N ASN A 119 0.18 -21.38 -2.61
CA ASN A 119 1.17 -21.36 -3.69
C ASN A 119 2.19 -20.22 -3.52
N MET A 120 1.73 -19.05 -3.10
CA MET A 120 2.61 -17.89 -2.87
C MET A 120 3.59 -18.14 -1.71
N HIS A 121 3.17 -18.84 -0.64
CA HIS A 121 4.07 -19.22 0.44
C HIS A 121 5.22 -20.09 -0.06
N GLN A 122 4.91 -21.13 -0.85
CA GLN A 122 5.91 -22.02 -1.43
C GLN A 122 6.82 -21.29 -2.43
N LYS A 123 6.24 -20.38 -3.23
CA LYS A 123 7.01 -19.55 -4.16
C LYS A 123 8.04 -18.68 -3.44
N ILE A 124 7.64 -17.96 -2.40
CA ILE A 124 8.55 -17.14 -1.59
C ILE A 124 9.64 -18.01 -0.93
N LYS A 125 9.24 -19.15 -0.33
CA LYS A 125 10.18 -20.08 0.29
C LYS A 125 11.29 -20.54 -0.66
N ASN A 126 10.97 -20.73 -1.94
CA ASN A 126 11.91 -21.17 -2.96
C ASN A 126 12.70 -20.01 -3.63
N THR A 127 12.30 -18.77 -3.38
CA THR A 127 12.92 -17.59 -4.03
C THR A 127 13.99 -16.94 -3.16
N VAL A 128 13.86 -16.98 -1.84
CA VAL A 128 14.83 -16.39 -0.90
C VAL A 128 15.99 -17.34 -0.61
N ASP A 129 17.13 -16.79 -0.17
CA ASP A 129 18.29 -17.61 0.19
C ASP A 129 18.03 -18.44 1.45
N ILE A 130 17.38 -17.85 2.45
CA ILE A 130 17.08 -18.51 3.72
C ILE A 130 15.63 -18.20 4.13
N PHE A 131 14.84 -19.25 4.29
CA PHE A 131 13.46 -19.15 4.76
C PHE A 131 13.34 -19.70 6.20
N ARG A 132 12.78 -18.88 7.10
CA ARG A 132 12.51 -19.20 8.50
C ARG A 132 11.00 -19.24 8.76
N ASP A 133 10.43 -20.43 8.97
CA ASP A 133 9.06 -20.55 9.51
C ASP A 133 9.10 -20.32 11.02
N VAL A 134 8.60 -19.17 11.42
CA VAL A 134 8.61 -18.72 12.83
C VAL A 134 7.20 -18.46 13.38
N LYS A 135 6.17 -19.10 12.78
CA LYS A 135 4.77 -18.87 13.16
C LYS A 135 4.50 -19.18 14.63
N SER A 136 5.09 -20.25 15.15
CA SER A 136 4.91 -20.72 16.54
C SER A 136 5.98 -20.21 17.51
N VAL A 137 6.91 -19.38 17.02
CA VAL A 137 8.01 -18.82 17.84
C VAL A 137 7.57 -17.49 18.42
N ASN A 138 7.91 -17.23 19.69
CA ASN A 138 7.61 -15.94 20.31
C ASN A 138 8.50 -14.81 19.74
N PRO A 139 8.06 -13.54 19.79
CA PRO A 139 8.79 -12.43 19.19
C PRO A 139 10.22 -12.25 19.69
N LYS A 140 10.49 -12.49 20.99
CA LYS A 140 11.82 -12.35 21.58
C LYS A 140 12.81 -13.36 21.01
N ASP A 141 12.36 -14.60 20.84
CA ASP A 141 13.20 -15.65 20.28
C ASP A 141 13.39 -15.50 18.75
N ILE A 142 12.40 -14.93 18.04
CA ILE A 142 12.56 -14.53 16.64
C ILE A 142 13.65 -13.45 16.52
N ALA A 143 13.64 -12.44 17.38
CA ALA A 143 14.68 -11.40 17.37
C ALA A 143 16.07 -11.97 17.70
N ARG A 144 16.15 -12.93 18.62
CA ARG A 144 17.43 -13.64 18.90
C ARG A 144 17.91 -14.45 17.71
N LEU A 145 17.01 -15.17 17.04
CA LEU A 145 17.31 -15.92 15.81
C LEU A 145 17.84 -14.99 14.72
N ALA A 146 17.19 -13.84 14.51
CA ALA A 146 17.63 -12.83 13.55
C ALA A 146 19.06 -12.32 13.85
N ARG A 147 19.37 -12.08 15.13
CA ARG A 147 20.73 -11.72 15.55
C ARG A 147 21.75 -12.87 15.37
N THR A 148 21.32 -14.11 15.57
CA THR A 148 22.17 -15.30 15.32
C THR A 148 22.44 -15.45 13.82
N ASP A 149 21.45 -15.16 12.97
CA ASP A 149 21.59 -15.08 11.51
C ASP A 149 22.43 -13.86 11.07
N ARG A 150 22.79 -12.98 12.02
CA ARG A 150 23.60 -11.76 11.83
C ARG A 150 23.00 -10.82 10.77
N LEU A 151 21.70 -10.56 10.86
CA LEU A 151 21.05 -9.61 9.96
C LEU A 151 21.68 -8.22 10.12
N ASP A 152 21.95 -7.56 9.00
CA ASP A 152 22.36 -6.17 8.93
C ASP A 152 21.13 -5.24 8.92
N ILE A 153 20.06 -5.65 8.23
CA ILE A 153 18.81 -4.90 8.11
C ILE A 153 17.63 -5.83 8.35
N ALA A 154 16.70 -5.41 9.19
CA ALA A 154 15.41 -6.05 9.40
C ALA A 154 14.29 -5.18 8.83
N VAL A 155 13.48 -5.73 7.91
CA VAL A 155 12.39 -5.04 7.22
C VAL A 155 11.06 -5.56 7.73
N ASP A 156 10.28 -4.68 8.36
CA ASP A 156 8.91 -4.98 8.83
C ASP A 156 7.92 -4.75 7.69
N LEU A 157 7.35 -5.82 7.16
CA LEU A 157 6.33 -5.77 6.12
C LEU A 157 4.89 -5.72 6.68
N ALA A 158 4.72 -5.63 7.98
CA ALA A 158 3.42 -5.68 8.62
C ALA A 158 3.08 -4.40 9.43
N GLY A 159 4.05 -3.83 10.15
CA GLY A 159 3.80 -2.71 11.05
C GLY A 159 2.73 -3.02 12.09
N TYR A 160 1.67 -2.20 12.16
CA TYR A 160 0.55 -2.38 13.10
C TYR A 160 -0.69 -3.03 12.46
N THR A 161 -0.52 -3.77 11.38
CA THR A 161 -1.62 -4.52 10.75
C THR A 161 -2.00 -5.77 11.55
N ASN A 162 -3.03 -6.48 11.08
CA ASN A 162 -3.46 -7.73 11.74
C ASN A 162 -2.35 -8.79 11.73
N ASN A 163 -2.29 -9.58 12.82
CA ASN A 163 -1.31 -10.66 13.01
C ASN A 163 0.16 -10.20 13.00
N CYS A 164 0.43 -8.91 13.13
CA CYS A 164 1.80 -8.41 13.24
C CYS A 164 2.51 -8.96 14.50
N LYS A 165 3.83 -9.03 14.43
CA LYS A 165 4.71 -9.33 15.58
C LYS A 165 5.70 -8.18 15.79
N THR A 166 5.21 -6.94 15.84
CA THR A 166 6.03 -5.72 15.98
C THR A 166 6.99 -5.78 17.18
N GLN A 167 6.68 -6.60 18.19
CA GLN A 167 7.54 -6.87 19.33
C GLN A 167 8.94 -7.43 18.96
N ILE A 168 9.07 -8.07 17.79
CA ILE A 168 10.37 -8.51 17.24
C ILE A 168 11.31 -7.31 17.10
N PHE A 169 10.80 -6.19 16.60
CA PHE A 169 11.58 -4.98 16.35
C PHE A 169 11.85 -4.21 17.65
N ASN A 170 10.93 -4.25 18.62
CA ASN A 170 11.19 -3.73 19.97
C ASN A 170 12.31 -4.49 20.71
N GLU A 171 12.54 -5.76 20.36
CA GLU A 171 13.70 -6.56 20.85
C GLU A 171 14.98 -6.29 20.04
N ARG A 172 14.94 -5.42 19.06
CA ARG A 172 16.01 -5.04 18.13
C ARG A 172 16.59 -6.26 17.40
N ALA A 173 15.95 -6.66 16.32
CA ALA A 173 16.31 -7.84 15.52
C ALA A 173 17.60 -7.65 14.71
N ALA A 174 17.88 -6.41 14.28
CA ALA A 174 19.06 -6.03 13.51
C ALA A 174 19.52 -4.60 13.85
N PRO A 175 20.76 -4.21 13.47
CA PRO A 175 21.28 -2.84 13.66
C PRO A 175 20.41 -1.76 13.01
N ILE A 176 19.79 -2.09 11.87
CA ILE A 176 18.89 -1.20 11.12
C ILE A 176 17.53 -1.87 10.99
N GLN A 177 16.46 -1.12 11.29
CA GLN A 177 15.09 -1.61 11.22
C GLN A 177 14.23 -0.65 10.39
N ILE A 178 13.52 -1.19 9.40
CA ILE A 178 12.81 -0.43 8.37
C ILE A 178 11.35 -0.84 8.33
N ASN A 179 10.42 0.12 8.46
CA ASN A 179 8.98 -0.10 8.15
C ASN A 179 8.78 0.01 6.63
N TYR A 180 8.12 -0.97 6.04
CA TYR A 180 7.93 -1.00 4.60
C TYR A 180 6.65 -1.72 4.18
N LEU A 181 5.95 -1.16 3.22
CA LEU A 181 4.92 -1.75 2.37
C LEU A 181 3.57 -2.04 3.05
N GLY A 182 3.53 -2.85 4.13
CA GLY A 182 2.26 -3.35 4.70
C GLY A 182 1.51 -2.33 5.55
N TYR A 183 2.21 -1.41 6.22
CA TYR A 183 1.63 -0.40 7.08
C TYR A 183 1.90 1.01 6.51
N PRO A 184 0.87 1.68 5.93
CA PRO A 184 1.06 2.96 5.24
C PRO A 184 0.97 4.16 6.18
N GLY A 185 1.93 4.28 7.11
CA GLY A 185 2.01 5.37 8.08
C GLY A 185 3.21 5.26 8.99
N THR A 186 3.44 6.29 9.81
CA THR A 186 4.50 6.27 10.83
C THR A 186 4.17 5.28 11.94
N MET A 187 5.16 4.51 12.37
CA MET A 187 5.05 3.61 13.53
C MET A 187 5.10 4.38 14.86
N GLY A 188 5.65 5.60 14.87
CA GLY A 188 5.80 6.38 16.11
C GLY A 188 6.69 5.71 17.16
N ALA A 189 7.54 4.77 16.74
CA ALA A 189 8.31 3.89 17.61
C ALA A 189 9.81 4.15 17.41
N ASP A 190 10.53 4.39 18.49
CA ASP A 190 11.96 4.73 18.47
C ASP A 190 12.85 3.54 18.03
N PHE A 191 12.28 2.34 18.00
CA PHE A 191 12.98 1.15 17.51
C PHE A 191 12.87 0.91 16.00
N ILE A 192 12.17 1.76 15.26
CA ILE A 192 12.15 1.75 13.78
C ILE A 192 12.95 2.95 13.27
N ASP A 193 14.02 2.69 12.53
CA ASP A 193 14.98 3.71 12.10
C ASP A 193 14.50 4.43 10.83
N TYR A 194 13.92 3.67 9.88
CA TYR A 194 13.53 4.18 8.57
C TYR A 194 12.14 3.73 8.14
N ILE A 195 11.53 4.52 7.25
CA ILE A 195 10.37 4.14 6.46
C ILE A 195 10.64 4.40 4.97
N ILE A 196 10.21 3.48 4.10
CA ILE A 196 10.34 3.66 2.65
C ILE A 196 9.16 4.47 2.13
N ALA A 197 9.46 5.50 1.33
CA ALA A 197 8.50 6.42 0.75
C ALA A 197 8.98 6.93 -0.62
N ASP A 198 8.23 7.85 -1.22
CA ASP A 198 8.65 8.73 -2.30
C ASP A 198 8.16 10.16 -2.03
N LYS A 199 8.64 11.13 -2.81
CA LYS A 199 8.31 12.55 -2.60
C LYS A 199 6.86 12.92 -2.93
N THR A 200 6.15 12.13 -3.75
CA THR A 200 4.71 12.28 -3.95
C THR A 200 3.94 11.83 -2.73
N LEU A 201 4.39 10.72 -2.14
CA LEU A 201 3.77 10.12 -0.97
C LEU A 201 3.98 10.96 0.29
N ILE A 202 5.23 11.35 0.55
CA ILE A 202 5.60 12.22 1.67
C ILE A 202 6.33 13.46 1.13
N PRO A 203 5.60 14.54 0.82
CA PRO A 203 6.21 15.81 0.46
C PRO A 203 7.00 16.40 1.62
N GLU A 204 7.98 17.25 1.36
CA GLU A 204 8.84 17.90 2.34
C GLU A 204 8.08 18.49 3.53
N ALA A 205 6.96 19.18 3.28
CA ALA A 205 6.11 19.76 4.32
C ALA A 205 5.50 18.73 5.30
N MET A 206 5.55 17.44 4.97
CA MET A 206 5.00 16.36 5.79
C MET A 206 6.07 15.51 6.48
N GLU A 207 7.35 15.69 6.19
CA GLU A 207 8.44 14.88 6.75
C GLU A 207 8.46 14.89 8.28
N SER A 208 8.19 16.03 8.89
CA SER A 208 8.13 16.18 10.36
C SER A 208 6.99 15.40 11.03
N CYS A 209 6.04 14.88 10.25
CA CYS A 209 4.95 14.03 10.73
C CYS A 209 5.30 12.54 10.84
N TYR A 210 6.57 12.19 10.64
CA TYR A 210 7.08 10.82 10.77
C TYR A 210 8.15 10.77 11.85
N SER A 211 8.18 9.71 12.65
CA SER A 211 9.24 9.49 13.65
C SER A 211 10.49 8.88 13.02
N GLU A 212 10.29 8.08 11.99
CA GLU A 212 11.33 7.42 11.23
C GLU A 212 12.04 8.40 10.29
N LYS A 213 13.27 8.12 9.93
CA LYS A 213 13.93 8.75 8.78
C LYS A 213 13.38 8.16 7.48
N LEU A 214 13.41 8.94 6.43
CA LEU A 214 12.77 8.59 5.17
C LEU A 214 13.81 8.07 4.16
N ILE A 215 13.54 6.92 3.55
CA ILE A 215 14.23 6.47 2.35
C ILE A 215 13.35 6.80 1.16
N PHE A 216 13.69 7.87 0.43
CA PHE A 216 12.96 8.33 -0.72
C PHE A 216 13.34 7.55 -1.97
N MET A 217 12.42 6.72 -2.41
CA MET A 217 12.52 6.04 -3.71
C MET A 217 12.31 7.04 -4.85
N PRO A 218 13.03 6.94 -5.97
CA PRO A 218 12.99 7.97 -7.01
C PRO A 218 11.68 7.99 -7.81
N ASN A 219 10.99 6.87 -7.93
CA ASN A 219 9.79 6.75 -8.77
C ASN A 219 8.53 6.49 -7.97
N SER A 220 8.48 5.39 -7.22
CA SER A 220 7.34 4.95 -6.42
C SER A 220 7.81 4.29 -5.14
N TYR A 221 7.05 4.43 -4.07
CA TYR A 221 7.30 3.75 -2.78
C TYR A 221 7.06 2.24 -2.85
N GLN A 222 6.22 1.79 -3.78
CA GLN A 222 5.69 0.44 -3.87
C GLN A 222 6.26 -0.27 -5.11
N PRO A 223 6.72 -1.52 -4.97
CA PRO A 223 7.03 -2.35 -6.13
C PRO A 223 5.73 -2.76 -6.83
N THR A 224 5.80 -2.91 -8.13
CA THR A 224 4.76 -3.54 -8.92
C THR A 224 5.34 -4.83 -9.50
N ASN A 225 4.66 -5.95 -9.28
CA ASN A 225 5.18 -7.22 -9.78
C ASN A 225 4.81 -7.40 -11.25
N ASN A 226 5.74 -7.16 -12.16
CA ASN A 226 5.56 -7.32 -13.60
C ASN A 226 5.46 -8.79 -14.08
N ALA A 227 5.70 -9.75 -13.18
CA ALA A 227 5.50 -11.18 -13.46
C ALA A 227 4.06 -11.66 -13.19
N LEU A 228 3.17 -10.77 -12.73
CA LEU A 228 1.75 -11.09 -12.57
C LEU A 228 1.13 -11.36 -13.95
N VAL A 229 0.43 -12.47 -14.06
CA VAL A 229 -0.26 -12.88 -15.28
C VAL A 229 -1.70 -12.41 -15.21
N ILE A 230 -2.15 -11.68 -16.23
CA ILE A 230 -3.57 -11.40 -16.45
C ILE A 230 -4.14 -12.59 -17.23
N SER A 231 -5.22 -13.21 -16.75
CA SER A 231 -5.87 -14.31 -17.47
C SER A 231 -6.24 -13.87 -18.88
N LYS A 232 -6.03 -14.78 -19.85
CA LYS A 232 -6.49 -14.58 -21.23
C LYS A 232 -8.00 -14.76 -21.36
N ASP A 233 -8.60 -15.48 -20.43
CA ASP A 233 -10.04 -15.68 -20.34
C ASP A 233 -10.64 -14.45 -19.64
N ILE A 234 -10.97 -13.44 -20.43
CA ILE A 234 -11.60 -12.20 -19.93
C ILE A 234 -13.11 -12.50 -19.78
N PRO A 235 -13.66 -12.41 -18.55
CA PRO A 235 -15.09 -12.62 -18.35
C PRO A 235 -15.91 -11.54 -19.10
N SER A 236 -17.05 -11.90 -19.66
CA SER A 236 -17.98 -10.93 -20.24
C SER A 236 -18.61 -10.05 -19.15
N LYS A 237 -19.18 -8.91 -19.52
CA LYS A 237 -19.96 -8.09 -18.60
C LYS A 237 -21.09 -8.91 -17.96
N ASN A 238 -21.77 -9.75 -18.74
CA ASN A 238 -22.85 -10.61 -18.27
C ASN A 238 -22.38 -11.60 -17.20
N ASP A 239 -21.20 -12.24 -17.36
CA ASP A 239 -20.63 -13.15 -16.36
C ASP A 239 -20.37 -12.45 -15.02
N LEU A 240 -20.08 -11.16 -15.06
CA LEU A 240 -19.83 -10.31 -13.90
C LEU A 240 -21.11 -9.67 -13.34
N GLY A 241 -22.28 -9.90 -13.98
CA GLY A 241 -23.54 -9.26 -13.64
C GLY A 241 -23.59 -7.76 -13.98
N LEU A 242 -22.71 -7.32 -14.87
CA LEU A 242 -22.68 -5.94 -15.38
C LEU A 242 -23.56 -5.84 -16.62
N PRO A 243 -24.37 -4.77 -16.76
CA PRO A 243 -25.19 -4.58 -17.96
C PRO A 243 -24.31 -4.31 -19.19
N GLU A 244 -24.73 -4.83 -20.34
CA GLU A 244 -24.11 -4.51 -21.62
C GLU A 244 -24.33 -3.03 -21.99
N ASN A 245 -23.45 -2.46 -22.80
CA ASN A 245 -23.54 -1.09 -23.31
C ASN A 245 -23.70 0.00 -22.25
N THR A 246 -23.23 -0.24 -21.01
CA THR A 246 -23.24 0.72 -19.91
C THR A 246 -21.86 1.20 -19.53
N PHE A 247 -21.75 2.43 -19.06
CA PHE A 247 -20.53 2.93 -18.43
C PHE A 247 -20.38 2.33 -17.04
N VAL A 248 -19.24 1.71 -16.77
CA VAL A 248 -18.96 1.03 -15.50
C VAL A 248 -17.93 1.83 -14.69
N PHE A 249 -18.40 2.56 -13.69
CA PHE A 249 -17.55 3.05 -12.63
C PHE A 249 -17.15 1.88 -11.72
N CYS A 250 -15.88 1.80 -11.34
CA CYS A 250 -15.34 0.72 -10.51
C CYS A 250 -14.75 1.28 -9.23
N ALA A 251 -15.09 0.71 -8.07
CA ALA A 251 -14.49 1.03 -6.78
C ALA A 251 -14.33 -0.24 -5.93
N ILE A 252 -13.63 -1.24 -6.49
CA ILE A 252 -13.35 -2.52 -5.82
C ILE A 252 -12.28 -2.33 -4.75
N ASN A 253 -12.67 -1.73 -3.64
CA ASN A 253 -11.80 -1.45 -2.49
C ASN A 253 -12.41 -2.04 -1.21
N GLN A 254 -11.63 -2.07 -0.13
CA GLN A 254 -12.14 -2.50 1.19
C GLN A 254 -13.19 -1.50 1.70
N SER A 255 -14.31 -2.00 2.22
CA SER A 255 -15.45 -1.15 2.62
C SER A 255 -15.12 -0.13 3.71
N TYR A 256 -14.16 -0.42 4.61
CA TYR A 256 -13.73 0.54 5.63
C TYR A 256 -13.09 1.80 5.06
N LYS A 257 -12.62 1.75 3.81
CA LYS A 257 -12.06 2.89 3.10
C LYS A 257 -13.13 3.83 2.54
N ILE A 258 -14.33 3.30 2.26
CA ILE A 258 -15.44 4.07 1.69
C ILE A 258 -16.06 4.96 2.78
N LYS A 259 -16.09 6.26 2.54
CA LYS A 259 -16.69 7.26 3.42
C LYS A 259 -17.88 7.93 2.74
N PRO A 260 -18.78 8.59 3.50
CA PRO A 260 -19.90 9.31 2.92
C PRO A 260 -19.48 10.32 1.85
N THR A 261 -18.37 11.03 2.03
CA THR A 261 -17.93 12.09 1.12
C THR A 261 -17.75 11.58 -0.30
N GLU A 262 -16.93 10.56 -0.51
CA GLU A 262 -16.73 9.98 -1.84
C GLU A 262 -17.95 9.23 -2.34
N PHE A 263 -18.66 8.50 -1.45
CA PHE A 263 -19.86 7.78 -1.85
C PHE A 263 -20.95 8.72 -2.37
N TYR A 264 -21.12 9.89 -1.77
CA TYR A 264 -22.10 10.89 -2.22
C TYR A 264 -21.73 11.48 -3.58
N ILE A 265 -20.43 11.65 -3.85
CA ILE A 265 -19.96 12.02 -5.19
C ILE A 265 -20.30 10.90 -6.18
N TRP A 266 -20.05 9.65 -5.86
CA TRP A 266 -20.37 8.53 -6.74
C TRP A 266 -21.88 8.46 -7.07
N MET A 267 -22.76 8.78 -6.12
CA MET A 267 -24.21 8.85 -6.38
C MET A 267 -24.53 9.99 -7.35
N ARG A 268 -23.90 11.16 -7.22
CA ARG A 268 -24.09 12.26 -8.19
C ARG A 268 -23.57 11.90 -9.58
N LEU A 269 -22.44 11.21 -9.67
CA LEU A 269 -21.93 10.69 -10.94
C LEU A 269 -22.92 9.72 -11.59
N LEU A 270 -23.49 8.79 -10.82
CA LEU A 270 -24.51 7.88 -11.33
C LEU A 270 -25.76 8.64 -11.80
N THR A 271 -26.18 9.70 -11.11
CA THR A 271 -27.31 10.55 -11.52
C THR A 271 -26.99 11.29 -12.81
N ALA A 272 -25.80 11.84 -12.96
CA ALA A 272 -25.39 12.62 -14.13
C ALA A 272 -25.13 11.75 -15.38
N VAL A 273 -24.61 10.53 -15.20
CA VAL A 273 -24.32 9.58 -16.28
C VAL A 273 -25.41 8.52 -16.33
N GLN A 274 -26.45 8.79 -17.13
CA GLN A 274 -27.62 7.92 -17.25
C GLN A 274 -27.22 6.51 -17.69
N GLY A 275 -27.85 5.50 -17.08
CA GLY A 275 -27.59 4.09 -17.38
C GLY A 275 -26.25 3.53 -16.83
N SER A 276 -25.36 4.36 -16.28
CA SER A 276 -24.10 3.88 -15.69
C SER A 276 -24.35 3.06 -14.42
N VAL A 277 -23.37 2.23 -14.05
CA VAL A 277 -23.38 1.43 -12.82
C VAL A 277 -22.12 1.66 -12.00
N LEU A 278 -22.20 1.39 -10.70
CA LEU A 278 -21.05 1.40 -9.80
C LEU A 278 -20.72 -0.02 -9.36
N TRP A 279 -19.55 -0.49 -9.70
CA TRP A 279 -19.08 -1.84 -9.42
C TRP A 279 -18.18 -1.84 -8.18
N LEU A 280 -18.65 -2.48 -7.13
CA LEU A 280 -18.09 -2.46 -5.78
C LEU A 280 -17.62 -3.85 -5.35
N LYS A 281 -16.72 -3.91 -4.37
CA LYS A 281 -16.32 -5.17 -3.75
C LYS A 281 -17.41 -5.71 -2.84
N SER A 282 -17.81 -6.98 -3.03
CA SER A 282 -18.65 -7.70 -2.08
C SER A 282 -17.84 -8.14 -0.87
N GLN A 283 -18.23 -7.73 0.34
CA GLN A 283 -17.55 -8.14 1.58
C GLN A 283 -18.50 -8.83 2.57
N ASN A 284 -19.63 -8.19 2.87
CA ASN A 284 -20.64 -8.76 3.76
C ASN A 284 -22.04 -8.20 3.42
N LYS A 285 -23.07 -8.93 3.84
CA LYS A 285 -24.48 -8.60 3.55
C LYS A 285 -24.90 -7.24 4.13
N SER A 286 -24.41 -6.89 5.34
CA SER A 286 -24.77 -5.62 5.99
C SER A 286 -24.21 -4.42 5.21
N MET A 287 -22.96 -4.48 4.73
CA MET A 287 -22.40 -3.44 3.86
C MET A 287 -23.22 -3.24 2.59
N ILE A 288 -23.57 -4.34 1.91
CA ILE A 288 -24.37 -4.28 0.69
C ILE A 288 -25.72 -3.62 0.96
N SER A 289 -26.42 -4.05 2.01
CA SER A 289 -27.72 -3.49 2.40
C SER A 289 -27.62 -2.00 2.71
N ASN A 290 -26.61 -1.58 3.49
CA ASN A 290 -26.44 -0.20 3.88
C ASN A 290 -26.10 0.70 2.68
N LEU A 291 -25.17 0.29 1.78
CA LEU A 291 -24.83 1.06 0.59
C LEU A 291 -26.04 1.20 -0.37
N LYS A 292 -26.85 0.15 -0.54
CA LYS A 292 -28.07 0.20 -1.33
C LYS A 292 -29.09 1.21 -0.74
N LYS A 293 -29.31 1.15 0.58
CA LYS A 293 -30.17 2.11 1.29
C LYS A 293 -29.66 3.56 1.13
N GLU A 294 -28.36 3.76 1.25
CA GLU A 294 -27.73 5.08 1.06
C GLU A 294 -27.88 5.60 -0.37
N ALA A 295 -27.85 4.71 -1.38
CA ALA A 295 -28.11 5.09 -2.77
C ALA A 295 -29.56 5.52 -2.98
N GLU A 296 -30.52 4.74 -2.50
CA GLU A 296 -31.97 5.03 -2.60
C GLU A 296 -32.33 6.36 -1.94
N GLN A 297 -31.75 6.65 -0.76
CA GLN A 297 -31.94 7.92 -0.07
C GLN A 297 -31.44 9.14 -0.88
N ARG A 298 -30.59 8.92 -1.88
CA ARG A 298 -30.05 9.93 -2.79
C ARG A 298 -30.66 9.89 -4.18
N GLY A 299 -31.77 9.15 -4.33
CA GLY A 299 -32.50 9.05 -5.59
C GLY A 299 -31.82 8.17 -6.66
N VAL A 300 -30.84 7.33 -6.25
CA VAL A 300 -30.20 6.37 -7.15
C VAL A 300 -30.80 4.99 -6.92
N ASP A 301 -31.26 4.35 -7.98
CA ASP A 301 -31.78 2.97 -7.94
C ASP A 301 -30.66 2.02 -7.44
N ALA A 302 -30.97 1.28 -6.39
CA ALA A 302 -30.04 0.35 -5.74
C ALA A 302 -29.54 -0.78 -6.67
N SER A 303 -30.28 -1.07 -7.77
CA SER A 303 -29.86 -2.04 -8.78
C SER A 303 -28.63 -1.60 -9.56
N ARG A 304 -28.33 -0.30 -9.58
CA ARG A 304 -27.12 0.28 -10.21
C ARG A 304 -25.84 0.07 -9.39
N LEU A 305 -25.95 -0.43 -8.15
CA LEU A 305 -24.82 -0.86 -7.33
C LEU A 305 -24.61 -2.35 -7.52
N ILE A 306 -23.57 -2.73 -8.24
CA ILE A 306 -23.22 -4.12 -8.54
C ILE A 306 -22.04 -4.54 -7.66
N PHE A 307 -22.07 -5.77 -7.15
CA PHE A 307 -21.09 -6.24 -6.17
C PHE A 307 -20.29 -7.43 -6.73
N ALA A 308 -18.98 -7.19 -6.96
CA ALA A 308 -18.04 -8.19 -7.48
C ALA A 308 -17.88 -9.38 -6.55
N LYS A 309 -17.95 -10.58 -7.08
CA LYS A 309 -17.64 -11.83 -6.38
C LYS A 309 -16.12 -11.96 -6.20
N ARG A 310 -15.71 -12.73 -5.18
CA ARG A 310 -14.30 -13.07 -5.01
C ARG A 310 -13.91 -14.13 -6.04
N VAL A 311 -12.83 -13.85 -6.77
CA VAL A 311 -12.25 -14.75 -7.79
C VAL A 311 -10.75 -14.90 -7.56
N PRO A 312 -10.07 -15.91 -8.16
CA PRO A 312 -8.61 -16.02 -8.18
C PRO A 312 -7.95 -14.75 -8.75
N HIS A 313 -6.70 -14.48 -8.35
CA HIS A 313 -6.04 -13.19 -8.65
C HIS A 313 -5.87 -12.91 -10.16
N GLU A 314 -5.55 -13.92 -10.95
CA GLU A 314 -5.41 -13.76 -12.42
C GLU A 314 -6.73 -13.33 -13.09
N GLN A 315 -7.85 -13.93 -12.64
CA GLN A 315 -9.20 -13.56 -13.07
C GLN A 315 -9.62 -12.19 -12.49
N TYR A 316 -9.17 -11.88 -11.26
CA TYR A 316 -9.39 -10.56 -10.65
C TYR A 316 -8.76 -9.44 -11.46
N LEU A 317 -7.56 -9.63 -12.01
CA LEU A 317 -6.94 -8.67 -12.91
C LEU A 317 -7.69 -8.55 -14.24
N ALA A 318 -8.07 -9.69 -14.84
CA ALA A 318 -8.75 -9.71 -16.14
C ALA A 318 -10.12 -9.01 -16.11
N GLN A 319 -10.87 -9.15 -15.01
CA GLN A 319 -12.21 -8.54 -14.88
C GLN A 319 -12.20 -7.00 -14.97
N PHE A 320 -11.09 -6.33 -14.59
CA PHE A 320 -11.00 -4.87 -14.67
C PHE A 320 -11.10 -4.32 -16.09
N GLN A 321 -10.87 -5.16 -17.09
CA GLN A 321 -11.04 -4.77 -18.50
C GLN A 321 -12.51 -4.52 -18.87
N GLN A 322 -13.47 -4.95 -18.02
CA GLN A 322 -14.90 -4.68 -18.18
C GLN A 322 -15.36 -3.35 -17.54
N ALA A 323 -14.45 -2.66 -16.85
CA ALA A 323 -14.71 -1.35 -16.27
C ALA A 323 -14.17 -0.22 -17.16
N ASP A 324 -14.76 0.98 -16.98
CA ASP A 324 -14.38 2.16 -17.76
C ASP A 324 -13.49 3.13 -16.99
N LEU A 325 -13.79 3.34 -15.70
CA LEU A 325 -13.06 4.27 -14.85
C LEU A 325 -13.06 3.78 -13.40
N TYR A 326 -11.88 3.74 -12.78
CA TYR A 326 -11.77 3.43 -11.35
C TYR A 326 -11.89 4.71 -10.52
N LEU A 327 -12.75 4.67 -9.49
CA LEU A 327 -12.99 5.74 -8.53
C LEU A 327 -12.31 5.42 -7.20
N ASP A 328 -11.26 6.15 -6.87
CA ASP A 328 -10.50 5.91 -5.64
C ASP A 328 -11.17 6.54 -4.40
N THR A 329 -10.84 6.00 -3.23
CA THR A 329 -11.25 6.48 -1.91
C THR A 329 -10.28 7.54 -1.36
N PHE A 330 -10.76 8.48 -0.52
CA PHE A 330 -10.03 9.70 -0.21
C PHE A 330 -9.03 9.59 0.95
N ASN A 331 -9.46 9.04 2.08
CA ASN A 331 -8.61 9.03 3.29
C ASN A 331 -7.61 7.87 3.30
N TYR A 332 -7.91 6.82 2.55
CA TYR A 332 -7.04 5.68 2.37
C TYR A 332 -7.19 5.19 0.93
N ASN A 333 -6.28 5.62 0.07
CA ASN A 333 -6.31 5.28 -1.34
C ASN A 333 -6.13 3.77 -1.61
N ALA A 334 -6.42 3.38 -2.83
CA ALA A 334 -5.96 2.12 -3.38
C ALA A 334 -4.41 2.11 -3.43
N GLY A 335 -3.78 1.07 -2.88
CA GLY A 335 -2.34 0.79 -3.01
C GLY A 335 -2.15 -0.33 -4.04
N THR A 336 -2.08 -1.59 -3.57
CA THR A 336 -1.99 -2.76 -4.48
C THR A 336 -3.11 -2.75 -5.53
N THR A 337 -4.35 -2.43 -5.12
CA THR A 337 -5.46 -2.32 -6.08
C THR A 337 -5.20 -1.27 -7.16
N ALA A 338 -4.54 -0.15 -6.82
CA ALA A 338 -4.20 0.86 -7.83
C ALA A 338 -3.19 0.32 -8.85
N SER A 339 -2.14 -0.40 -8.42
CA SER A 339 -1.22 -1.04 -9.37
C SER A 339 -1.92 -2.12 -10.20
N ASP A 340 -2.83 -2.90 -9.61
CA ASP A 340 -3.61 -3.92 -10.31
C ASP A 340 -4.48 -3.32 -11.43
N VAL A 341 -5.22 -2.25 -11.14
CA VAL A 341 -6.09 -1.61 -12.14
C VAL A 341 -5.29 -0.90 -13.23
N LEU A 342 -4.17 -0.26 -12.88
CA LEU A 342 -3.26 0.35 -13.86
C LEU A 342 -2.63 -0.70 -14.78
N MET A 343 -2.24 -1.86 -14.23
CA MET A 343 -1.71 -3.00 -15.00
C MET A 343 -2.78 -3.58 -15.95
N ALA A 344 -4.03 -3.61 -15.54
CA ALA A 344 -5.15 -4.05 -16.37
C ALA A 344 -5.57 -3.01 -17.44
N GLY A 345 -4.94 -1.82 -17.47
CA GLY A 345 -5.25 -0.74 -18.41
C GLY A 345 -6.47 0.09 -18.04
N LEU A 346 -6.95 -0.01 -16.78
CA LEU A 346 -8.08 0.76 -16.28
C LEU A 346 -7.59 2.08 -15.67
N PRO A 347 -7.99 3.26 -16.19
CA PRO A 347 -7.64 4.55 -15.59
C PRO A 347 -8.24 4.70 -14.20
N ILE A 348 -7.50 5.34 -13.28
CA ILE A 348 -7.93 5.65 -11.92
C ILE A 348 -7.91 7.15 -11.69
N VAL A 349 -9.03 7.70 -11.21
CA VAL A 349 -9.08 9.07 -10.68
C VAL A 349 -8.90 9.00 -9.18
N THR A 350 -7.95 9.76 -8.64
CA THR A 350 -7.67 9.83 -7.21
C THR A 350 -7.66 11.26 -6.68
N LYS A 351 -7.87 11.40 -5.38
CA LYS A 351 -7.72 12.68 -4.67
C LYS A 351 -6.61 12.55 -3.63
N THR A 352 -5.61 13.43 -3.68
CA THR A 352 -4.55 13.50 -2.66
C THR A 352 -5.11 14.00 -1.33
N GLY A 353 -4.60 13.41 -0.25
CA GLY A 353 -4.86 13.86 1.11
C GLY A 353 -3.59 14.28 1.83
N GLY A 354 -3.69 14.42 3.14
CA GLY A 354 -2.60 14.87 4.01
C GLY A 354 -1.80 13.73 4.67
N SER A 355 -2.03 12.45 4.34
CA SER A 355 -1.34 11.33 4.98
C SER A 355 -0.76 10.36 3.94
N TYR A 356 0.16 9.51 4.36
CA TYR A 356 0.71 8.43 3.54
C TYR A 356 -0.41 7.63 2.85
N ALA A 357 -1.35 7.11 3.63
CA ALA A 357 -2.44 6.29 3.13
C ALA A 357 -3.33 7.00 2.09
N SER A 358 -3.45 8.32 2.16
CA SER A 358 -4.28 9.14 1.25
C SER A 358 -3.52 9.70 0.04
N ARG A 359 -2.30 9.21 -0.23
CA ARG A 359 -1.45 9.64 -1.35
C ARG A 359 -0.87 8.47 -2.15
N MET A 360 -1.21 7.23 -1.78
CA MET A 360 -0.66 6.02 -2.40
C MET A 360 -0.96 5.93 -3.91
N ALA A 361 -2.21 6.16 -4.32
CA ALA A 361 -2.57 6.12 -5.73
C ALA A 361 -1.93 7.27 -6.51
N ALA A 362 -1.74 8.45 -5.89
CA ALA A 362 -1.05 9.57 -6.51
C ALA A 362 0.43 9.27 -6.79
N SER A 363 1.12 8.54 -5.89
CA SER A 363 2.48 8.05 -6.12
C SER A 363 2.54 7.16 -7.37
N LEU A 364 1.65 6.17 -7.47
CA LEU A 364 1.61 5.25 -8.59
C LEU A 364 1.28 5.95 -9.92
N LEU A 365 0.30 6.88 -9.91
CA LEU A 365 -0.03 7.67 -11.09
C LEU A 365 1.13 8.59 -11.52
N SER A 366 1.88 9.12 -10.57
CA SER A 366 3.08 9.91 -10.88
C SER A 366 4.16 9.04 -11.53
N ALA A 367 4.37 7.81 -11.02
CA ALA A 367 5.31 6.85 -11.61
C ALA A 367 4.87 6.34 -13.00
N ALA A 368 3.55 6.34 -13.26
CA ALA A 368 2.96 5.98 -14.55
C ALA A 368 2.88 7.16 -15.54
N ASP A 369 3.36 8.35 -15.17
CA ASP A 369 3.21 9.60 -15.92
C ASP A 369 1.74 9.92 -16.30
N MET A 370 0.84 9.73 -15.32
CA MET A 370 -0.60 9.97 -15.42
C MET A 370 -1.07 11.01 -14.40
N LYS A 371 -0.26 12.07 -14.17
CA LYS A 371 -0.48 13.08 -13.14
C LYS A 371 -1.78 13.85 -13.28
N ASP A 372 -2.30 13.98 -14.50
CA ASP A 372 -3.60 14.61 -14.81
C ASP A 372 -4.82 13.85 -14.25
N LEU A 373 -4.64 12.62 -13.76
CA LEU A 373 -5.67 11.86 -13.05
C LEU A 373 -5.61 12.06 -11.52
N ILE A 374 -4.68 12.88 -11.03
CA ILE A 374 -4.53 13.24 -9.63
C ILE A 374 -5.24 14.57 -9.37
N THR A 375 -6.13 14.59 -8.38
CA THR A 375 -6.87 15.78 -7.97
C THR A 375 -6.57 16.16 -6.52
N ASN A 376 -6.85 17.39 -6.13
CA ASN A 376 -6.58 17.90 -4.78
C ASN A 376 -7.84 18.14 -3.96
N THR A 377 -8.98 18.33 -4.64
CA THR A 377 -10.26 18.62 -3.99
C THR A 377 -11.34 17.62 -4.42
N PRO A 378 -12.38 17.41 -3.59
CA PRO A 378 -13.53 16.59 -3.97
C PRO A 378 -14.25 17.08 -5.24
N ASN A 379 -14.30 18.41 -5.45
CA ASN A 379 -14.92 19.00 -6.64
C ASN A 379 -14.12 18.74 -7.92
N GLU A 380 -12.80 18.84 -7.87
CA GLU A 380 -11.92 18.47 -8.99
C GLU A 380 -12.09 17.00 -9.35
N TYR A 381 -12.11 16.10 -8.33
CA TYR A 381 -12.31 14.69 -8.50
C TYR A 381 -13.64 14.38 -9.21
N GLU A 382 -14.75 14.96 -8.74
CA GLU A 382 -16.07 14.79 -9.31
C GLU A 382 -16.11 15.30 -10.77
N LYS A 383 -15.59 16.50 -10.99
CA LYS A 383 -15.53 17.12 -12.33
C LYS A 383 -14.72 16.28 -13.32
N LEU A 384 -13.55 15.78 -12.92
CA LEU A 384 -12.69 14.96 -13.76
C LEU A 384 -13.35 13.61 -14.07
N ALA A 385 -13.94 12.95 -13.05
CA ALA A 385 -14.62 11.68 -13.24
C ALA A 385 -15.84 11.82 -14.17
N LEU A 386 -16.63 12.89 -14.04
CA LEU A 386 -17.75 13.19 -14.91
C LEU A 386 -17.29 13.48 -16.34
N ASP A 387 -16.26 14.29 -16.52
CA ASP A 387 -15.74 14.63 -17.85
C ASP A 387 -15.24 13.37 -18.57
N LEU A 388 -14.49 12.49 -17.90
CA LEU A 388 -14.05 11.22 -18.48
C LEU A 388 -15.24 10.29 -18.82
N ALA A 389 -16.30 10.29 -18.02
CA ALA A 389 -17.45 9.45 -18.27
C ALA A 389 -18.38 9.96 -19.39
N THR A 390 -18.37 11.26 -19.65
CA THR A 390 -19.22 11.90 -20.68
C THR A 390 -18.49 12.26 -21.98
N ASN A 391 -17.15 12.08 -22.00
CA ASN A 391 -16.33 12.33 -23.18
C ASN A 391 -15.58 11.06 -23.61
N PRO A 392 -16.19 10.21 -24.45
CA PRO A 392 -15.60 8.94 -24.88
C PRO A 392 -14.25 9.07 -25.58
N LYS A 393 -14.01 10.19 -26.30
CA LYS A 393 -12.71 10.44 -26.92
C LYS A 393 -11.63 10.63 -25.87
N LYS A 394 -11.87 11.51 -24.91
CA LYS A 394 -10.91 11.79 -23.84
C LYS A 394 -10.57 10.52 -23.04
N LEU A 395 -11.58 9.70 -22.74
CA LEU A 395 -11.36 8.44 -22.02
C LEU A 395 -10.49 7.46 -22.85
N ARG A 396 -10.73 7.34 -24.17
CA ARG A 396 -9.88 6.51 -25.04
C ARG A 396 -8.44 7.01 -25.06
N ASP A 397 -8.25 8.32 -25.23
CA ASP A 397 -6.90 8.94 -25.25
C ASP A 397 -6.16 8.65 -23.93
N VAL A 398 -6.85 8.69 -22.78
CA VAL A 398 -6.28 8.35 -21.46
C VAL A 398 -5.95 6.86 -21.36
N LYS A 399 -6.84 5.96 -21.82
CA LYS A 399 -6.59 4.50 -21.82
C LYS A 399 -5.40 4.14 -22.72
N GLU A 400 -5.31 4.71 -23.90
CA GLU A 400 -4.18 4.49 -24.85
C GLU A 400 -2.86 5.00 -24.25
N ARG A 401 -2.86 6.18 -23.66
CA ARG A 401 -1.67 6.72 -22.99
C ARG A 401 -1.26 5.83 -21.82
N LEU A 402 -2.19 5.35 -20.98
CA LEU A 402 -1.87 4.43 -19.88
C LEU A 402 -1.22 3.14 -20.40
N GLN A 403 -1.75 2.54 -21.48
CA GLN A 403 -1.18 1.33 -22.09
C GLN A 403 0.24 1.56 -22.63
N ASN A 404 0.51 2.73 -23.19
CA ASN A 404 1.84 3.10 -23.69
C ASN A 404 2.80 3.35 -22.50
N ASN A 405 2.37 4.12 -21.50
CA ASN A 405 3.16 4.44 -20.33
C ASN A 405 3.49 3.20 -19.48
N ALA A 406 2.60 2.22 -19.43
CA ALA A 406 2.87 0.93 -18.76
C ALA A 406 4.11 0.20 -19.33
N LYS A 407 4.47 0.44 -20.59
CA LYS A 407 5.64 -0.16 -21.27
C LYS A 407 6.90 0.69 -21.16
N THR A 408 6.75 2.01 -21.03
CA THR A 408 7.85 2.98 -21.17
C THR A 408 8.27 3.61 -19.84
N THR A 409 7.39 3.67 -18.85
CA THR A 409 7.69 4.21 -17.51
C THR A 409 8.24 3.15 -16.57
N SER A 410 8.71 3.59 -15.41
CA SER A 410 9.29 2.71 -14.38
C SER A 410 8.26 1.97 -13.54
N ILE A 411 6.95 2.26 -13.70
CA ILE A 411 5.93 1.77 -12.78
C ILE A 411 5.87 0.23 -12.71
N PHE A 412 6.10 -0.48 -13.82
CA PHE A 412 6.09 -1.94 -13.87
C PHE A 412 7.49 -2.55 -14.06
N ASP A 413 8.54 -1.81 -13.75
CA ASP A 413 9.92 -2.31 -13.80
C ASP A 413 10.38 -2.76 -12.40
N THR A 414 10.02 -4.00 -12.05
CA THR A 414 10.36 -4.58 -10.74
C THR A 414 11.87 -4.68 -10.53
N LYS A 415 12.64 -4.94 -11.59
CA LYS A 415 14.11 -5.03 -11.49
C LYS A 415 14.72 -3.68 -11.16
N LEU A 416 14.32 -2.62 -11.87
CA LEU A 416 14.77 -1.26 -11.59
C LEU A 416 14.34 -0.80 -10.19
N TYR A 417 13.11 -1.12 -9.78
CA TYR A 417 12.66 -0.86 -8.42
C TYR A 417 13.56 -1.51 -7.37
N THR A 418 13.89 -2.79 -7.57
CA THR A 418 14.76 -3.55 -6.65
C THR A 418 16.15 -2.93 -6.56
N LEU A 419 16.72 -2.51 -7.69
CA LEU A 419 18.01 -1.81 -7.72
C LEU A 419 18.00 -0.52 -6.88
N HIS A 420 16.93 0.28 -6.98
CA HIS A 420 16.77 1.49 -6.16
C HIS A 420 16.61 1.15 -4.68
N LEU A 421 15.84 0.10 -4.35
CA LEU A 421 15.66 -0.36 -2.98
C LEU A 421 17.00 -0.78 -2.36
N GLU A 422 17.81 -1.52 -3.10
CA GLU A 422 19.14 -1.95 -2.71
C GLU A 422 20.11 -0.77 -2.44
N GLN A 423 20.02 0.28 -3.25
CA GLN A 423 20.78 1.50 -3.01
C GLN A 423 20.37 2.17 -1.69
N GLY A 424 19.05 2.22 -1.41
CA GLY A 424 18.55 2.72 -0.12
C GLY A 424 19.08 1.91 1.06
N TYR A 425 19.06 0.59 0.96
CA TYR A 425 19.61 -0.30 1.99
C TYR A 425 21.13 -0.14 2.17
N GLN A 426 21.86 -0.04 1.06
CA GLN A 426 23.32 0.17 1.12
C GLN A 426 23.66 1.50 1.79
N GLN A 427 22.97 2.59 1.44
CA GLN A 427 23.20 3.91 2.06
C GLN A 427 22.85 3.90 3.55
N ALA A 428 21.73 3.25 3.94
CA ALA A 428 21.37 3.11 5.35
C ALA A 428 22.46 2.35 6.13
N TYR A 429 22.99 1.27 5.53
CA TYR A 429 24.07 0.50 6.14
C TYR A 429 25.38 1.28 6.20
N ASP A 430 25.72 2.05 5.15
CA ASP A 430 26.93 2.89 5.12
C ASP A 430 26.90 3.96 6.20
N ASN A 431 25.73 4.58 6.42
CA ASN A 431 25.52 5.52 7.52
C ASN A 431 25.74 4.85 8.89
N TYR A 432 25.14 3.68 9.11
CA TYR A 432 25.34 2.91 10.34
C TYR A 432 26.81 2.51 10.54
N TYR A 433 27.46 2.00 9.49
CA TYR A 433 28.85 1.53 9.56
C TYR A 433 29.83 2.67 9.89
N SER A 434 29.51 3.89 9.45
CA SER A 434 30.30 5.12 9.70
C SER A 434 29.93 5.83 11.00
N ASP A 435 29.15 5.22 11.90
CA ASP A 435 28.67 5.82 13.17
C ASP A 435 27.80 7.08 13.00
N ASN A 436 27.23 7.29 11.81
CA ASN A 436 26.32 8.39 11.58
C ASN A 436 24.95 8.10 12.19
N ILE A 437 24.32 9.13 12.76
CA ILE A 437 22.93 9.09 13.18
C ILE A 437 22.06 8.89 11.93
N PRO A 438 20.98 8.08 11.97
CA PRO A 438 20.06 7.94 10.85
C PRO A 438 19.58 9.31 10.33
N GLN A 439 19.62 9.51 9.03
CA GLN A 439 19.18 10.70 8.32
C GLN A 439 18.38 10.32 7.06
N ASN A 440 17.59 11.25 6.52
CA ASN A 440 16.85 10.99 5.29
C ASN A 440 17.82 10.62 4.15
N ILE A 441 17.43 9.64 3.35
CA ILE A 441 18.17 9.10 2.22
C ILE A 441 17.40 9.40 0.94
N GLU A 442 18.01 10.05 -0.02
CA GLU A 442 17.48 10.22 -1.37
C GLU A 442 18.17 9.24 -2.31
N VAL A 443 17.42 8.22 -2.72
CA VAL A 443 17.91 7.23 -3.68
C VAL A 443 17.98 7.86 -5.07
N LYS A 444 19.13 7.78 -5.72
CA LYS A 444 19.36 8.35 -7.05
C LYS A 444 18.70 7.50 -8.13
N ILE A 445 18.16 8.17 -9.15
CA ILE A 445 17.65 7.48 -10.34
C ILE A 445 18.82 6.78 -11.05
N CYS A 446 18.66 5.50 -11.35
CA CYS A 446 19.53 4.77 -12.27
C CYS A 446 18.87 4.72 -13.63
N ASP A 447 19.64 4.93 -14.69
CA ASP A 447 19.13 4.77 -16.05
C ASP A 447 18.82 3.31 -16.36
N ARG A 448 17.72 3.06 -17.08
CA ARG A 448 17.33 1.71 -17.54
C ARG A 448 18.44 1.01 -18.33
N LEU A 449 19.27 1.75 -19.04
CA LEU A 449 20.39 1.24 -19.85
C LEU A 449 21.45 0.54 -19.02
N ASN A 450 21.79 1.06 -17.83
CA ASN A 450 22.76 0.45 -16.94
C ASN A 450 22.26 -0.88 -16.30
N SER A 451 20.96 -1.12 -16.30
CA SER A 451 20.38 -2.38 -15.82
C SER A 451 20.43 -3.52 -16.87
N MET A 452 20.67 -3.21 -18.14
CA MET A 452 20.81 -4.20 -19.24
C MET A 452 22.27 -4.64 -19.44
N GLU A 453 23.23 -3.75 -19.20
CA GLU A 453 24.67 -4.06 -19.37
C GLU A 453 25.28 -4.90 -18.26
N ALA A 454 24.64 -4.99 -17.09
CA ALA A 454 25.10 -5.84 -15.99
C ALA A 454 24.82 -7.36 -16.20
N ASN A 455 24.32 -7.76 -17.37
CA ASN A 455 23.99 -9.15 -17.71
C ASN A 455 24.70 -9.61 -19.03
N LEU A 456 25.69 -8.90 -19.53
CA LEU A 456 26.65 -9.36 -20.55
C LEU A 456 28.02 -9.60 -19.89
#